data_a362ea0856c9530cd6931e171060c555
#
_entry.id   a362ea0856c9530cd6931e171060c555
#
_cell.length_a   1.000
_cell.length_b   1.000
_cell.length_c   1.000
_cell.angle_alpha   90.00
_cell.angle_beta   90.00
_cell.angle_gamma   90.00
#
_symmetry.space_group_name_H-M   'P 1'
#
loop_
_entity.id
_entity.type
_entity.pdbx_description
1 polymer ?
#
loop_
_entity_poly.entity_id
_entity_poly.type
_entity_poly.pdbx_seq_one_letter_code
_entity_poly.pdbx_strand_id
1 'polypeptide(L)'
;MKKVITYGTYDLFHQGHYNLLKRAKELGDYLIVGVTSDYFDKSRGKFNVRDSLMTRIENVKATGFADEIVVEEYFGQKIDDIKKYGVDIFTVGSDWKGYFDYLNEYCHVVYLERTKGISSTQIRNINNLRLGIVGNESVLDRFLDELKFVS
;
A
#
# COMPACT_ATOMS: atom_id res chain seq x y z
N MET A 1 22.82 -6.73 -2.10
CA MET A 1 21.61 -5.96 -2.44
C MET A 1 20.55 -6.26 -1.41
N LYS A 2 20.06 -5.24 -0.76
CA LYS A 2 18.96 -5.39 0.21
C LYS A 2 17.62 -5.26 -0.50
N LYS A 3 16.82 -6.31 -0.47
CA LYS A 3 15.52 -6.37 -1.14
C LYS A 3 14.38 -6.13 -0.15
N VAL A 4 13.50 -5.24 -0.53
CA VAL A 4 12.32 -4.86 0.24
C VAL A 4 11.07 -5.27 -0.53
N ILE A 5 10.06 -5.77 0.17
CA ILE A 5 8.75 -6.05 -0.42
C ILE A 5 7.65 -5.39 0.39
N THR A 6 6.67 -4.86 -0.30
CA THR A 6 5.45 -4.33 0.29
C THR A 6 4.25 -4.73 -0.57
N TYR A 7 3.07 -4.73 0.03
CA TYR A 7 1.84 -5.13 -0.65
C TYR A 7 0.74 -4.11 -0.37
N GLY A 8 -0.14 -3.97 -1.31
CA GLY A 8 -1.30 -3.12 -1.13
C GLY A 8 -2.30 -3.22 -2.27
N THR A 9 -3.46 -2.62 -2.09
CA THR A 9 -4.47 -2.49 -3.13
C THR A 9 -4.16 -1.32 -4.05
N TYR A 10 -3.72 -0.21 -3.49
CA TYR A 10 -3.38 1.04 -4.19
C TYR A 10 -4.54 1.58 -5.02
N ASP A 11 -5.76 1.44 -4.51
CA ASP A 11 -6.95 1.97 -5.15
C ASP A 11 -7.01 3.49 -4.99
N LEU A 12 -7.47 4.19 -6.04
CA LEU A 12 -7.60 5.64 -6.02
C LEU A 12 -6.32 6.31 -5.50
N PHE A 13 -5.23 6.03 -6.15
CA PHE A 13 -3.87 6.36 -5.71
C PHE A 13 -3.77 7.81 -5.20
N HIS A 14 -3.19 7.97 -4.02
CA HIS A 14 -3.08 9.28 -3.37
C HIS A 14 -1.72 9.48 -2.71
N GLN A 15 -1.53 10.65 -2.10
CA GLN A 15 -0.25 11.03 -1.50
C GLN A 15 0.22 10.05 -0.40
N GLY A 16 -0.71 9.45 0.34
CA GLY A 16 -0.36 8.45 1.36
C GLY A 16 0.30 7.22 0.76
N HIS A 17 -0.22 6.74 -0.37
CA HIS A 17 0.38 5.63 -1.12
C HIS A 17 1.78 6.00 -1.62
N TYR A 18 1.91 7.18 -2.19
CA TYR A 18 3.18 7.68 -2.71
C TYR A 18 4.23 7.73 -1.60
N ASN A 19 3.88 8.31 -0.46
CA ASN A 19 4.80 8.45 0.67
C ASN A 19 5.24 7.09 1.22
N LEU A 20 4.31 6.14 1.31
CA LEU A 20 4.61 4.79 1.78
C LEU A 20 5.61 4.10 0.85
N LEU A 21 5.38 4.16 -0.46
CA LEU A 21 6.26 3.55 -1.44
C LEU A 21 7.65 4.19 -1.44
N LYS A 22 7.71 5.50 -1.31
CA LYS A 22 8.98 6.23 -1.20
C LYS A 22 9.78 5.76 0.01
N ARG A 23 9.14 5.68 1.17
CA ARG A 23 9.79 5.25 2.40
C ARG A 23 10.18 3.77 2.35
N ALA A 24 9.35 2.94 1.73
CA ALA A 24 9.68 1.53 1.53
C ALA A 24 10.94 1.39 0.67
N LYS A 25 11.06 2.16 -0.40
CA LYS A 25 12.25 2.16 -1.25
C LYS A 25 13.50 2.56 -0.48
N GLU A 26 13.38 3.51 0.43
CA GLU A 26 14.51 4.00 1.23
C GLU A 26 15.06 2.97 2.21
N LEU A 27 14.31 1.89 2.48
CA LEU A 27 14.77 0.82 3.39
C LEU A 27 15.81 -0.10 2.76
N GLY A 28 15.97 -0.09 1.45
CA GLY A 28 16.90 -0.99 0.80
C GLY A 28 17.27 -0.52 -0.61
N ASP A 29 17.79 -1.47 -1.39
CA ASP A 29 18.32 -1.19 -2.74
C ASP A 29 17.33 -1.54 -3.85
N TYR A 30 16.42 -2.45 -3.57
CA TYR A 30 15.49 -3.00 -4.56
C TYR A 30 14.11 -3.16 -3.92
N LEU A 31 13.10 -2.55 -4.53
CA LEU A 31 11.73 -2.60 -4.01
C LEU A 31 10.82 -3.41 -4.91
N ILE A 32 10.21 -4.44 -4.34
CA ILE A 32 9.17 -5.23 -4.96
C ILE A 32 7.82 -4.78 -4.39
N VAL A 33 6.87 -4.47 -5.25
CA VAL A 33 5.53 -4.06 -4.82
C VAL A 33 4.51 -5.08 -5.31
N GLY A 34 3.80 -5.68 -4.37
CA GLY A 34 2.68 -6.56 -4.65
C GLY A 34 1.38 -5.77 -4.70
N VAL A 35 0.66 -5.89 -5.80
CA VAL A 35 -0.65 -5.25 -5.98
C VAL A 35 -1.71 -6.34 -5.96
N THR A 36 -2.71 -6.19 -5.09
CA THR A 36 -3.73 -7.22 -4.92
C THR A 36 -4.61 -7.35 -6.16
N SER A 37 -4.86 -8.59 -6.60
CA SER A 37 -5.82 -8.85 -7.66
C SER A 37 -7.26 -8.59 -7.18
N ASP A 38 -8.18 -8.38 -8.12
CA ASP A 38 -9.58 -8.21 -7.78
C ASP A 38 -10.14 -9.45 -7.08
N TYR A 39 -9.74 -10.63 -7.53
CA TYR A 39 -10.13 -11.89 -6.91
C TYR A 39 -9.65 -11.95 -5.46
N PHE A 40 -8.39 -11.62 -5.21
CA PHE A 40 -7.83 -11.64 -3.86
C PHE A 40 -8.52 -10.64 -2.94
N ASP A 41 -8.78 -9.44 -3.43
CA ASP A 41 -9.50 -8.42 -2.66
C ASP A 41 -10.89 -8.91 -2.25
N LYS A 42 -11.63 -9.49 -3.18
CA LYS A 42 -12.95 -10.05 -2.89
C LYS A 42 -12.87 -11.21 -1.91
N SER A 43 -11.88 -12.07 -2.03
CA SER A 43 -11.72 -13.23 -1.16
C SER A 43 -11.46 -12.84 0.30
N ARG A 44 -10.88 -11.66 0.53
CA ARG A 44 -10.66 -11.12 1.88
C ARG A 44 -11.70 -10.08 2.30
N GLY A 45 -12.83 -10.02 1.58
CA GLY A 45 -13.97 -9.18 1.93
C GLY A 45 -13.85 -7.72 1.49
N LYS A 46 -12.92 -7.38 0.61
CA LYS A 46 -12.76 -6.03 0.10
C LYS A 46 -13.46 -5.90 -1.24
N PHE A 47 -14.65 -5.26 -1.22
CA PHE A 47 -15.53 -5.17 -2.38
C PHE A 47 -15.64 -3.77 -2.97
N ASN A 48 -14.97 -2.79 -2.38
CA ASN A 48 -15.11 -1.38 -2.77
C ASN A 48 -13.96 -0.85 -3.63
N VAL A 49 -13.18 -1.73 -4.21
CA VAL A 49 -12.08 -1.33 -5.11
C VAL A 49 -12.68 -0.79 -6.41
N ARG A 50 -12.28 0.41 -6.80
CA ARG A 50 -12.85 1.13 -7.95
C ARG A 50 -11.98 1.10 -9.19
N ASP A 51 -10.67 1.24 -9.02
CA ASP A 51 -9.74 1.20 -10.14
C ASP A 51 -9.46 -0.24 -10.55
N SER A 52 -9.32 -0.46 -11.85
CA SER A 52 -8.91 -1.76 -12.36
C SER A 52 -7.52 -2.13 -11.86
N LEU A 53 -7.21 -3.42 -11.84
CA LEU A 53 -5.87 -3.89 -11.48
C LEU A 53 -4.80 -3.21 -12.34
N MET A 54 -5.04 -3.10 -13.64
CA MET A 54 -4.08 -2.46 -14.56
C MET A 54 -3.84 -1.00 -14.18
N THR A 55 -4.89 -0.24 -13.89
CA THR A 55 -4.77 1.16 -13.46
C THR A 55 -3.97 1.25 -12.15
N ARG A 56 -4.24 0.38 -11.22
CA ARG A 56 -3.55 0.36 -9.92
C ARG A 56 -2.06 0.04 -10.09
N ILE A 57 -1.73 -0.91 -10.96
CA ILE A 57 -0.34 -1.23 -11.29
C ILE A 57 0.34 -0.04 -11.96
N GLU A 58 -0.31 0.60 -12.91
CA GLU A 58 0.27 1.75 -13.62
C GLU A 58 0.54 2.92 -12.67
N ASN A 59 -0.34 3.16 -11.72
CA ASN A 59 -0.15 4.23 -10.73
C ASN A 59 1.07 3.95 -9.84
N VAL A 60 1.25 2.72 -9.41
CA VAL A 60 2.43 2.31 -8.64
C VAL A 60 3.69 2.47 -9.49
N LYS A 61 3.64 2.00 -10.72
CA LYS A 61 4.76 2.08 -11.65
C LYS A 61 5.17 3.53 -11.94
N ALA A 62 4.21 4.42 -12.05
CA ALA A 62 4.44 5.83 -12.36
C ALA A 62 5.21 6.56 -11.25
N THR A 63 5.22 6.04 -10.02
CA THR A 63 6.01 6.64 -8.93
C THR A 63 7.51 6.51 -9.15
N GLY A 64 7.95 5.52 -9.91
CA GLY A 64 9.36 5.24 -10.14
C GLY A 64 10.06 4.53 -8.99
N PHE A 65 9.38 4.24 -7.89
CA PHE A 65 9.99 3.61 -6.73
C PHE A 65 10.06 2.08 -6.82
N ALA A 66 9.10 1.47 -7.50
CA ALA A 66 9.04 0.01 -7.63
C ALA A 66 10.04 -0.48 -8.70
N ASP A 67 10.94 -1.34 -8.30
CA ASP A 67 11.85 -2.00 -9.24
C ASP A 67 11.18 -3.20 -9.90
N GLU A 68 10.23 -3.81 -9.18
CA GLU A 68 9.47 -4.95 -9.67
C GLU A 68 8.05 -4.88 -9.10
N ILE A 69 7.05 -5.25 -9.91
CA ILE A 69 5.66 -5.31 -9.47
C ILE A 69 5.16 -6.74 -9.67
N VAL A 70 4.56 -7.29 -8.64
CA VAL A 70 3.92 -8.62 -8.67
C VAL A 70 2.45 -8.47 -8.32
N VAL A 71 1.64 -9.44 -8.74
CA VAL A 71 0.22 -9.45 -8.39
C VAL A 71 0.00 -10.43 -7.24
N GLU A 72 -0.65 -9.96 -6.19
CA GLU A 72 -1.00 -10.83 -5.06
C GLU A 72 -2.36 -11.47 -5.31
N GLU A 73 -2.39 -12.80 -5.37
CA GLU A 73 -3.55 -13.54 -5.83
C GLU A 73 -4.11 -14.54 -4.81
N TYR A 74 -3.33 -14.91 -3.77
CA TYR A 74 -3.77 -15.93 -2.82
C TYR A 74 -3.21 -15.71 -1.42
N PHE A 75 -3.89 -16.29 -0.43
CA PHE A 75 -3.41 -16.29 0.95
C PHE A 75 -2.14 -17.13 1.05
N GLY A 76 -1.14 -16.63 1.77
CA GLY A 76 0.16 -17.31 1.88
C GLY A 76 1.18 -16.88 0.84
N GLN A 77 0.77 -16.12 -0.17
CA GLN A 77 1.68 -15.66 -1.21
C GLN A 77 2.83 -14.81 -0.67
N LYS A 78 2.60 -14.08 0.41
CA LYS A 78 3.66 -13.26 1.01
C LYS A 78 4.86 -14.11 1.41
N ILE A 79 4.62 -15.25 2.04
CA ILE A 79 5.69 -16.18 2.42
C ILE A 79 6.39 -16.74 1.17
N ASP A 80 5.61 -17.15 0.18
CA ASP A 80 6.16 -17.69 -1.07
C ASP A 80 7.03 -16.65 -1.79
N ASP A 81 6.56 -15.41 -1.87
CA ASP A 81 7.29 -14.33 -2.52
C ASP A 81 8.58 -13.98 -1.76
N ILE A 82 8.53 -13.92 -0.44
CA ILE A 82 9.71 -13.64 0.38
C ILE A 82 10.79 -14.67 0.10
N LYS A 83 10.41 -15.93 0.03
CA LYS A 83 11.36 -17.01 -0.28
C LYS A 83 11.84 -16.96 -1.72
N LYS A 84 10.92 -16.76 -2.66
CA LYS A 84 11.23 -16.76 -4.10
C LYS A 84 12.22 -15.66 -4.49
N TYR A 85 12.01 -14.47 -3.96
CA TYR A 85 12.81 -13.30 -4.31
C TYR A 85 13.98 -13.04 -3.37
N GLY A 86 14.12 -13.81 -2.30
CA GLY A 86 15.18 -13.61 -1.33
C GLY A 86 15.04 -12.26 -0.62
N VAL A 87 13.84 -11.96 -0.14
CA VAL A 87 13.51 -10.66 0.47
C VAL A 87 14.13 -10.53 1.84
N ASP A 88 14.75 -9.39 2.11
CA ASP A 88 15.36 -9.07 3.41
C ASP A 88 14.40 -8.35 4.33
N ILE A 89 13.54 -7.47 3.79
CA ILE A 89 12.63 -6.63 4.55
C ILE A 89 11.23 -6.69 3.96
N PHE A 90 10.25 -7.03 4.80
CA PHE A 90 8.83 -6.82 4.51
C PHE A 90 8.39 -5.55 5.22
N THR A 91 7.71 -4.65 4.52
CA THR A 91 7.22 -3.43 5.12
C THR A 91 5.80 -3.09 4.69
N VAL A 92 5.04 -2.55 5.62
CA VAL A 92 3.69 -2.02 5.43
C VAL A 92 3.50 -0.86 6.40
N GLY A 93 2.38 -0.15 6.27
CA GLY A 93 2.04 0.93 7.17
C GLY A 93 1.77 0.45 8.60
N SER A 94 1.93 1.36 9.56
CA SER A 94 1.76 1.06 10.99
C SER A 94 0.33 0.69 11.36
N ASP A 95 -0.65 0.96 10.52
CA ASP A 95 -2.03 0.53 10.75
C ASP A 95 -2.14 -1.00 10.86
N TRP A 96 -1.19 -1.71 10.27
CA TRP A 96 -1.12 -3.17 10.29
C TRP A 96 -0.21 -3.72 11.37
N LYS A 97 0.24 -2.89 12.29
CA LYS A 97 1.20 -3.31 13.31
C LYS A 97 0.74 -4.55 14.05
N GLY A 98 1.60 -5.55 14.09
CA GLY A 98 1.34 -6.85 14.71
C GLY A 98 0.77 -7.90 13.77
N TYR A 99 0.04 -7.50 12.73
CA TYR A 99 -0.65 -8.44 11.83
C TYR A 99 0.29 -9.33 11.01
N PHE A 100 1.49 -8.83 10.74
CA PHE A 100 2.46 -9.52 9.88
C PHE A 100 3.68 -10.00 10.66
N ASP A 101 3.62 -10.01 11.97
CA ASP A 101 4.73 -10.46 12.79
C ASP A 101 5.13 -11.92 12.51
N TYR A 102 4.19 -12.73 12.03
CA TYR A 102 4.49 -14.10 11.62
C TYR A 102 5.54 -14.17 10.49
N LEU A 103 5.73 -13.09 9.74
CA LEU A 103 6.74 -13.03 8.68
C LEU A 103 8.16 -12.82 9.22
N ASN A 104 8.30 -12.48 10.51
CA ASN A 104 9.62 -12.34 11.14
C ASN A 104 10.44 -13.63 11.10
N GLU A 105 9.79 -14.76 10.93
CA GLU A 105 10.45 -16.05 10.73
C GLU A 105 11.24 -16.09 9.43
N TYR A 106 10.87 -15.29 8.44
CA TYR A 106 11.42 -15.35 7.08
C TYR A 106 12.24 -14.12 6.70
N CYS A 107 11.96 -12.96 7.29
CA CYS A 107 12.62 -11.70 6.96
C CYS A 107 12.42 -10.71 8.09
N HIS A 108 12.98 -9.51 7.94
CA HIS A 108 12.77 -8.43 8.90
C HIS A 108 11.47 -7.69 8.58
N VAL A 109 10.55 -7.61 9.54
CA VAL A 109 9.27 -6.91 9.38
C VAL A 109 9.37 -5.49 9.93
N VAL A 110 9.05 -4.49 9.11
CA VAL A 110 9.09 -3.08 9.47
C VAL A 110 7.72 -2.46 9.24
N TYR A 111 7.17 -1.82 10.27
CA TYR A 111 5.93 -1.06 10.15
C TYR A 111 6.29 0.43 10.05
N LEU A 112 5.84 1.06 8.98
CA LEU A 112 6.14 2.47 8.72
C LEU A 112 5.06 3.35 9.34
N GLU A 113 5.49 4.26 10.21
CA GLU A 113 4.59 5.26 10.76
C GLU A 113 4.03 6.16 9.65
N ARG A 114 2.82 6.65 9.84
CA ARG A 114 2.24 7.62 8.92
C ARG A 114 3.15 8.83 8.83
N THR A 115 3.25 9.41 7.64
CA THR A 115 4.01 10.64 7.45
C THR A 115 3.43 11.74 8.33
N LYS A 116 4.30 12.38 9.11
CA LYS A 116 3.90 13.50 9.99
C LYS A 116 3.21 14.57 9.16
N GLY A 117 2.12 15.09 9.68
CA GLY A 117 1.35 16.13 9.02
C GLY A 117 0.23 15.61 8.15
N ILE A 118 0.15 14.32 7.88
CA ILE A 118 -0.97 13.72 7.14
C ILE A 118 -1.85 12.97 8.13
N SER A 119 -2.85 13.65 8.63
CA SER A 119 -3.92 13.07 9.44
C SER A 119 -5.20 13.02 8.60
N SER A 120 -6.18 12.24 9.03
CA SER A 120 -7.49 12.22 8.39
C SER A 120 -8.11 13.61 8.32
N THR A 121 -7.93 14.39 9.37
CA THR A 121 -8.43 15.77 9.43
C THR A 121 -7.72 16.66 8.41
N GLN A 122 -6.41 16.56 8.31
CA GLN A 122 -5.63 17.34 7.34
C GLN A 122 -5.98 16.97 5.91
N ILE A 123 -6.15 15.69 5.62
CA ILE A 123 -6.56 15.23 4.29
C ILE A 123 -7.95 15.79 3.97
N ARG A 124 -8.86 15.76 4.92
CA ARG A 124 -10.19 16.31 4.75
C ARG A 124 -10.14 17.81 4.43
N ASN A 125 -9.35 18.56 5.16
CA ASN A 125 -9.20 19.99 4.95
C ASN A 125 -8.57 20.30 3.59
N ILE A 126 -7.54 19.56 3.19
CA ILE A 126 -6.91 19.71 1.88
C ILE A 126 -7.92 19.44 0.76
N ASN A 127 -8.70 18.36 0.88
CA ASN A 127 -9.71 18.04 -0.11
C ASN A 127 -10.78 19.12 -0.21
N ASN A 128 -11.25 19.64 0.90
CA ASN A 128 -12.22 20.71 0.91
C ASN A 128 -11.67 21.96 0.22
N LEU A 129 -10.41 22.30 0.48
CA LEU A 129 -9.76 23.45 -0.14
C LEU A 129 -9.54 23.26 -1.63
N ARG A 130 -9.05 22.09 -2.03
CA ARG A 130 -8.71 21.83 -3.44
C ARG A 130 -9.93 21.72 -4.32
N LEU A 131 -10.96 21.08 -3.82
CA LEU A 131 -12.17 20.81 -4.61
C LEU A 131 -13.12 22.00 -4.59
N GLY A 132 -12.98 22.91 -3.65
CA GLY A 132 -13.92 24.00 -3.43
C GLY A 132 -15.34 23.47 -3.20
N ILE A 133 -15.47 22.21 -2.87
CA ILE A 133 -16.74 21.52 -2.70
C ILE A 133 -16.80 21.07 -1.24
N VAL A 134 -17.35 21.92 -0.46
CA VAL A 134 -17.70 21.54 0.90
C VAL A 134 -18.89 20.62 0.81
N GLY A 135 -18.74 19.41 1.23
CA GLY A 135 -19.84 18.46 1.25
C GLY A 135 -19.80 17.35 0.24
N ASN A 136 -18.72 17.20 -0.50
CA ASN A 136 -18.53 15.99 -1.30
C ASN A 136 -18.04 14.86 -0.40
N GLU A 137 -18.94 14.41 0.47
CA GLU A 137 -18.63 13.39 1.48
C GLU A 137 -18.15 12.09 0.86
N SER A 138 -18.66 11.74 -0.32
CA SER A 138 -18.26 10.50 -0.99
C SER A 138 -16.77 10.47 -1.32
N VAL A 139 -16.18 11.62 -1.67
CA VAL A 139 -14.74 11.72 -1.92
C VAL A 139 -13.97 11.65 -0.62
N LEU A 140 -14.46 12.31 0.43
CA LEU A 140 -13.83 12.26 1.74
C LEU A 140 -13.89 10.87 2.34
N ASP A 141 -15.03 10.21 2.23
CA ASP A 141 -15.22 8.85 2.73
C ASP A 141 -14.29 7.87 2.01
N ARG A 142 -14.16 8.00 0.69
CA ARG A 142 -13.20 7.22 -0.09
C ARG A 142 -11.78 7.43 0.39
N PHE A 143 -11.40 8.67 0.64
CA PHE A 143 -10.07 9.02 1.10
C PHE A 143 -9.78 8.40 2.47
N LEU A 144 -10.74 8.46 3.38
CA LEU A 144 -10.62 7.88 4.71
C LEU A 144 -10.55 6.35 4.66
N ASP A 145 -11.35 5.73 3.81
CA ASP A 145 -11.34 4.29 3.61
C ASP A 145 -10.00 3.83 3.03
N GLU A 146 -9.45 4.57 2.08
CA GLU A 146 -8.13 4.29 1.51
C GLU A 146 -7.03 4.30 2.58
N LEU A 147 -7.09 5.25 3.51
CA LEU A 147 -6.11 5.32 4.61
C LEU A 147 -6.14 4.09 5.51
N LYS A 148 -7.30 3.44 5.65
CA LYS A 148 -7.42 2.22 6.44
C LYS A 148 -6.81 1.00 5.76
N PHE A 149 -6.72 1.02 4.45
CA PHE A 149 -6.31 -0.13 3.64
C PHE A 149 -5.01 0.10 2.87
N VAL A 150 -4.27 1.14 3.19
CA VAL A 150 -2.92 1.34 2.68
C VAL A 150 -2.02 0.32 3.33
N SER A 151 -1.64 -0.67 2.59
CA SER A 151 -0.77 -1.72 3.08
C SER A 151 0.04 -2.28 1.95
#